data_8fed35c12f99f9737255eb747af950d6
#
_entry.id   8fed35c12f99f9737255eb747af950d6
#
_cell.length_a   1.000
_cell.length_b   1.000
_cell.length_c   1.000
_cell.angle_alpha   90.00
_cell.angle_beta   90.00
_cell.angle_gamma   90.00
#
_symmetry.space_group_name_H-M   'P 1'
#
loop_
_entity.id
_entity.type
_entity.pdbx_description
1 polymer ?
#
loop_
_entity_poly.entity_id
_entity_poly.type
_entity_poly.pdbx_seq_one_letter_code
_entity_poly.pdbx_strand_id
1 'polypeptide(L)'
;MFAFLWASASTATKIGLDEAQPLVIAVVRFAIAGMIMILFAHLIGRQRLPSGREWKFVTVYGLLNITIYLGCYVIAMQHVTAGIGALSIATNPLFISFLSVFFLKKKLKATIIIALFLGTGGVIVASWPLLKDAAITTSGLLLLLFSMLSYSAGAIYFSAKDWNNLNLLTINGWQTLIGGLLLLPFTLISYKQGHNHFNLKFWGSVLCLAIPVSIFAVQLWLWLLKTNTVKAGLWLFLCPVFGFAIAAVVLNDPISSYTLIGIVLVLTGLFLAQRDVKTVNKN
;
A
#
# COMPACT_ATOMS: atom_id res chain seq x y z
N MET A 1 2.76 13.16 -4.99
CA MET A 1 2.20 13.17 -3.62
C MET A 1 1.79 11.76 -3.16
N PHE A 2 0.92 11.02 -3.87
CA PHE A 2 0.52 9.65 -3.50
C PHE A 2 1.69 8.74 -3.12
N ALA A 3 2.64 8.51 -4.05
CA ALA A 3 3.75 7.59 -3.84
C ALA A 3 4.71 8.00 -2.70
N PHE A 4 4.88 9.29 -2.46
CA PHE A 4 5.67 9.81 -1.33
C PHE A 4 5.00 9.47 0.01
N LEU A 5 3.70 9.80 0.15
CA LEU A 5 2.95 9.47 1.36
C LEU A 5 2.89 7.95 1.60
N TRP A 6 2.71 7.16 0.53
CA TRP A 6 2.68 5.70 0.65
C TRP A 6 4.02 5.13 1.08
N ALA A 7 5.12 5.62 0.49
CA ALA A 7 6.48 5.16 0.78
C ALA A 7 6.90 5.43 2.23
N SER A 8 6.43 6.52 2.84
CA SER A 8 6.71 6.84 4.25
C SER A 8 6.17 5.78 5.22
N ALA A 9 5.20 4.96 4.78
CA ALA A 9 4.60 3.92 5.63
C ALA A 9 5.61 2.88 6.11
N SER A 10 6.59 2.48 5.28
CA SER A 10 7.59 1.48 5.66
C SER A 10 8.46 1.96 6.82
N THR A 11 8.98 3.19 6.73
CA THR A 11 9.80 3.80 7.78
C THR A 11 8.96 4.03 9.05
N ALA A 12 7.75 4.60 8.93
CA ALA A 12 6.88 4.81 10.08
C ALA A 12 6.50 3.49 10.76
N THR A 13 6.26 2.42 9.98
CA THR A 13 5.98 1.09 10.54
C THR A 13 7.19 0.58 11.34
N LYS A 14 8.42 0.71 10.81
CA LYS A 14 9.63 0.28 11.54
C LYS A 14 9.79 1.02 12.87
N ILE A 15 9.65 2.34 12.87
CA ILE A 15 9.70 3.14 14.11
C ILE A 15 8.64 2.66 15.13
N GLY A 16 7.43 2.34 14.66
CA GLY A 16 6.38 1.83 15.52
C GLY A 16 6.68 0.43 16.09
N LEU A 17 7.31 -0.44 15.30
CA LEU A 17 7.66 -1.80 15.70
C LEU A 17 8.74 -1.87 16.80
N ASP A 18 9.52 -0.83 16.97
CA ASP A 18 10.45 -0.70 18.10
C ASP A 18 9.70 -0.51 19.43
N GLU A 19 8.46 -0.03 19.40
CA GLU A 19 7.69 0.36 20.58
C GLU A 19 6.49 -0.55 20.85
N ALA A 20 5.94 -1.24 19.83
CA ALA A 20 4.74 -2.05 20.01
C ALA A 20 4.64 -3.22 19.02
N GLN A 21 3.80 -4.18 19.40
CA GLN A 21 3.50 -5.33 18.58
C GLN A 21 2.81 -4.92 17.24
N PRO A 22 3.09 -5.64 16.13
CA PRO A 22 2.62 -5.27 14.79
C PRO A 22 1.10 -5.05 14.70
N LEU A 23 0.33 -5.99 15.22
CA LEU A 23 -1.13 -5.93 15.14
C LEU A 23 -1.72 -4.84 16.04
N VAL A 24 -1.06 -4.48 17.15
CA VAL A 24 -1.47 -3.35 18.01
C VAL A 24 -1.35 -2.05 17.24
N ILE A 25 -0.22 -1.82 16.57
CA ILE A 25 -0.01 -0.65 15.69
C ILE A 25 -1.10 -0.60 14.62
N ALA A 26 -1.36 -1.74 13.95
CA ALA A 26 -2.35 -1.83 12.88
C ALA A 26 -3.77 -1.49 13.37
N VAL A 27 -4.23 -2.12 14.45
CA VAL A 27 -5.59 -1.91 14.97
C VAL A 27 -5.79 -0.47 15.45
N VAL A 28 -4.84 0.09 16.22
CA VAL A 28 -4.93 1.49 16.69
C VAL A 28 -4.94 2.47 15.51
N ARG A 29 -4.04 2.27 14.53
CA ARG A 29 -4.00 3.05 13.29
C ARG A 29 -5.33 3.04 12.56
N PHE A 30 -5.93 1.85 12.36
CA PHE A 30 -7.16 1.71 11.57
C PHE A 30 -8.39 2.19 12.32
N ALA A 31 -8.43 2.05 13.65
CA ALA A 31 -9.47 2.65 14.45
C ALA A 31 -9.46 4.17 14.33
N ILE A 32 -8.31 4.81 14.51
CA ILE A 32 -8.17 6.27 14.39
C ILE A 32 -8.53 6.73 12.96
N ALA A 33 -7.90 6.15 11.93
CA ALA A 33 -8.13 6.57 10.56
C ALA A 33 -9.57 6.33 10.11
N GLY A 34 -10.14 5.16 10.42
CA GLY A 34 -11.50 4.81 10.08
C GLY A 34 -12.52 5.72 10.74
N MET A 35 -12.39 5.98 12.05
CA MET A 35 -13.28 6.88 12.78
C MET A 35 -13.20 8.31 12.22
N ILE A 36 -12.00 8.85 12.02
CA ILE A 36 -11.84 10.20 11.43
C ILE A 36 -12.55 10.28 10.08
N MET A 37 -12.30 9.32 9.17
CA MET A 37 -12.91 9.34 7.85
C MET A 37 -14.44 9.21 7.88
N ILE A 38 -14.99 8.36 8.75
CA ILE A 38 -16.44 8.18 8.92
C ILE A 38 -17.09 9.44 9.46
N LEU A 39 -16.49 10.05 10.49
CA LEU A 39 -16.97 11.32 11.05
C LEU A 39 -16.97 12.41 9.98
N PHE A 40 -15.87 12.59 9.26
CA PHE A 40 -15.80 13.58 8.18
C PHE A 40 -16.77 13.29 7.04
N ALA A 41 -16.89 12.04 6.61
CA ALA A 41 -17.79 11.68 5.52
C ALA A 41 -19.25 11.92 5.87
N HIS A 42 -19.69 11.46 7.04
CA HIS A 42 -21.14 11.46 7.36
C HIS A 42 -21.62 12.69 8.13
N LEU A 43 -20.82 13.22 9.10
CA LEU A 43 -21.23 14.37 9.89
C LEU A 43 -20.95 15.69 9.14
N ILE A 44 -19.77 15.83 8.55
CA ILE A 44 -19.38 17.08 7.88
C ILE A 44 -19.79 17.05 6.41
N GLY A 45 -19.39 16.00 5.69
CA GLY A 45 -19.65 15.83 4.26
C GLY A 45 -21.07 15.39 3.92
N ARG A 46 -21.90 15.03 4.93
CA ARG A 46 -23.28 14.54 4.77
C ARG A 46 -23.43 13.48 3.69
N GLN A 47 -22.39 12.66 3.52
CA GLN A 47 -22.40 11.57 2.55
C GLN A 47 -23.30 10.43 3.07
N ARG A 48 -23.97 9.75 2.13
CA ARG A 48 -24.81 8.59 2.49
C ARG A 48 -23.98 7.42 3.03
N LEU A 49 -24.59 6.62 3.88
CA LEU A 49 -24.05 5.32 4.30
C LEU A 49 -24.05 4.30 3.13
N PRO A 50 -23.20 3.29 3.18
CA PRO A 50 -23.34 2.13 2.30
C PRO A 50 -24.71 1.48 2.48
N SER A 51 -25.32 0.97 1.41
CA SER A 51 -26.65 0.35 1.43
C SER A 51 -26.63 -1.04 0.79
N GLY A 52 -27.47 -1.93 1.27
CA GLY A 52 -27.67 -3.25 0.70
C GLY A 52 -26.36 -4.00 0.40
N ARG A 53 -26.09 -4.27 -0.87
CA ARG A 53 -24.91 -5.01 -1.34
C ARG A 53 -23.59 -4.24 -1.15
N GLU A 54 -23.63 -2.93 -1.00
CA GLU A 54 -22.41 -2.12 -0.81
C GLU A 54 -21.70 -2.47 0.49
N TRP A 55 -22.42 -2.83 1.56
CA TRP A 55 -21.83 -3.33 2.80
C TRP A 55 -20.96 -4.57 2.56
N LYS A 56 -21.45 -5.51 1.75
CA LYS A 56 -20.65 -6.69 1.36
C LYS A 56 -19.41 -6.27 0.57
N PHE A 57 -19.53 -5.29 -0.33
CA PHE A 57 -18.41 -4.82 -1.13
C PHE A 57 -17.34 -4.16 -0.26
N VAL A 58 -17.74 -3.29 0.65
CA VAL A 58 -16.83 -2.62 1.60
C VAL A 58 -16.16 -3.64 2.53
N THR A 59 -16.91 -4.63 3.05
CA THR A 59 -16.36 -5.67 3.94
C THR A 59 -15.34 -6.55 3.23
N VAL A 60 -15.64 -7.03 2.02
CA VAL A 60 -14.70 -7.86 1.24
C VAL A 60 -13.47 -7.04 0.86
N TYR A 61 -13.64 -5.77 0.47
CA TYR A 61 -12.52 -4.90 0.16
C TYR A 61 -11.67 -4.63 1.42
N GLY A 62 -12.28 -4.38 2.57
CA GLY A 62 -11.61 -4.22 3.86
C GLY A 62 -10.84 -5.49 4.27
N LEU A 63 -11.44 -6.68 4.09
CA LEU A 63 -10.78 -7.95 4.35
C LEU A 63 -9.50 -8.10 3.50
N LEU A 64 -9.58 -7.86 2.19
CA LEU A 64 -8.44 -7.99 1.28
C LEU A 64 -7.37 -6.92 1.52
N ASN A 65 -7.79 -5.65 1.64
CA ASN A 65 -6.91 -4.49 1.61
C ASN A 65 -6.40 -4.06 2.99
N ILE A 66 -7.10 -4.39 4.07
CA ILE A 66 -6.73 -4.02 5.43
C ILE A 66 -6.36 -5.27 6.23
N THR A 67 -7.28 -6.22 6.38
CA THR A 67 -7.07 -7.35 7.27
C THR A 67 -5.94 -8.25 6.77
N ILE A 68 -6.04 -8.76 5.54
CA ILE A 68 -5.05 -9.68 4.99
C ILE A 68 -3.79 -8.91 4.59
N TYR A 69 -3.93 -7.90 3.72
CA TYR A 69 -2.77 -7.16 3.21
C TYR A 69 -1.98 -6.51 4.33
N LEU A 70 -2.57 -5.55 5.05
CA LEU A 70 -1.84 -4.78 6.05
C LEU A 70 -1.55 -5.58 7.32
N GLY A 71 -2.41 -6.53 7.70
CA GLY A 71 -2.12 -7.45 8.79
C GLY A 71 -0.87 -8.29 8.52
N CYS A 72 -0.79 -8.94 7.35
CA CYS A 72 0.42 -9.69 6.93
C CYS A 72 1.63 -8.78 6.74
N TYR A 73 1.43 -7.58 6.16
CA TYR A 73 2.51 -6.62 5.94
C TYR A 73 3.20 -6.20 7.24
N VAL A 74 2.44 -5.79 8.26
CA VAL A 74 3.05 -5.33 9.53
C VAL A 74 3.76 -6.45 10.26
N ILE A 75 3.26 -7.70 10.17
CA ILE A 75 3.94 -8.88 10.72
C ILE A 75 5.24 -9.14 9.96
N ALA A 76 5.20 -9.12 8.63
CA ALA A 76 6.38 -9.33 7.79
C ALA A 76 7.46 -8.28 8.05
N MET A 77 7.09 -7.03 8.34
CA MET A 77 8.02 -5.94 8.63
C MET A 77 8.88 -6.17 9.89
N GLN A 78 8.54 -7.12 10.77
CA GLN A 78 9.43 -7.56 11.83
C GLN A 78 10.66 -8.33 11.30
N HIS A 79 10.53 -8.96 10.14
CA HIS A 79 11.46 -9.94 9.57
C HIS A 79 12.17 -9.43 8.31
N VAL A 80 12.02 -8.14 7.97
CA VAL A 80 12.65 -7.50 6.81
C VAL A 80 13.02 -6.06 7.13
N THR A 81 13.89 -5.46 6.33
CA THR A 81 14.25 -4.03 6.44
C THR A 81 13.15 -3.12 5.88
N ALA A 82 13.17 -1.83 6.26
CA ALA A 82 12.23 -0.83 5.72
C ALA A 82 12.35 -0.71 4.19
N GLY A 83 13.59 -0.78 3.66
CA GLY A 83 13.86 -0.77 2.22
C GLY A 83 13.19 -1.93 1.49
N ILE A 84 13.29 -3.16 2.01
CA ILE A 84 12.62 -4.35 1.45
C ILE A 84 11.09 -4.21 1.54
N GLY A 85 10.57 -3.67 2.64
CA GLY A 85 9.14 -3.35 2.75
C GLY A 85 8.66 -2.37 1.67
N ALA A 86 9.43 -1.31 1.40
CA ALA A 86 9.13 -0.37 0.33
C ALA A 86 9.26 -1.00 -1.06
N LEU A 87 10.27 -1.87 -1.26
CA LEU A 87 10.48 -2.60 -2.52
C LEU A 87 9.36 -3.58 -2.83
N SER A 88 8.81 -4.24 -1.82
CA SER A 88 7.72 -5.20 -2.02
C SER A 88 6.50 -4.56 -2.69
N ILE A 89 6.26 -3.26 -2.43
CA ILE A 89 5.17 -2.49 -3.05
C ILE A 89 5.31 -2.46 -4.58
N ALA A 90 6.53 -2.48 -5.10
CA ALA A 90 6.79 -2.47 -6.55
C ALA A 90 6.45 -3.80 -7.25
N THR A 91 6.10 -4.85 -6.52
CA THR A 91 5.53 -6.08 -7.11
C THR A 91 4.06 -5.93 -7.49
N ASN A 92 3.35 -4.97 -6.87
CA ASN A 92 1.93 -4.75 -7.12
C ASN A 92 1.60 -4.41 -8.58
N PRO A 93 2.36 -3.58 -9.32
CA PRO A 93 2.08 -3.34 -10.74
C PRO A 93 2.02 -4.61 -11.56
N LEU A 94 2.88 -5.60 -11.26
CA LEU A 94 2.86 -6.91 -11.92
C LEU A 94 1.58 -7.68 -11.59
N PHE A 95 1.27 -7.83 -10.29
CA PHE A 95 0.07 -8.54 -9.85
C PHE A 95 -1.21 -7.86 -10.36
N ILE A 96 -1.31 -6.53 -10.26
CA ILE A 96 -2.48 -5.79 -10.76
C ILE A 96 -2.63 -5.96 -12.27
N SER A 97 -1.53 -5.89 -13.04
CA SER A 97 -1.56 -6.06 -14.49
C SER A 97 -1.99 -7.47 -14.86
N PHE A 98 -1.38 -8.48 -14.25
CA PHE A 98 -1.74 -9.89 -14.45
C PHE A 98 -3.21 -10.14 -14.10
N LEU A 99 -3.64 -9.80 -12.89
CA LEU A 99 -5.02 -10.00 -12.45
C LEU A 99 -6.02 -9.22 -13.30
N SER A 100 -5.67 -8.04 -13.83
CA SER A 100 -6.56 -7.25 -14.67
C SER A 100 -6.85 -7.89 -16.02
N VAL A 101 -5.93 -8.67 -16.57
CA VAL A 101 -6.16 -9.44 -17.80
C VAL A 101 -7.25 -10.49 -17.57
N PHE A 102 -7.17 -11.23 -16.46
CA PHE A 102 -8.12 -12.31 -16.18
C PHE A 102 -9.46 -11.82 -15.66
N PHE A 103 -9.47 -10.92 -14.69
CA PHE A 103 -10.70 -10.53 -13.99
C PHE A 103 -11.39 -9.30 -14.61
N LEU A 104 -10.64 -8.37 -15.20
CA LEU A 104 -11.20 -7.19 -15.84
C LEU A 104 -11.20 -7.29 -17.37
N LYS A 105 -10.72 -8.43 -17.92
CA LYS A 105 -10.62 -8.70 -19.38
C LYS A 105 -9.89 -7.58 -20.14
N LYS A 106 -8.93 -6.91 -19.49
CA LYS A 106 -8.17 -5.81 -20.10
C LYS A 106 -7.02 -6.38 -20.93
N LYS A 107 -6.85 -5.86 -22.15
CA LYS A 107 -5.65 -6.14 -22.98
C LYS A 107 -4.52 -5.23 -22.53
N LEU A 108 -3.34 -5.80 -22.27
CA LEU A 108 -2.14 -5.02 -21.98
C LEU A 108 -1.50 -4.57 -23.29
N LYS A 109 -1.21 -3.28 -23.39
CA LYS A 109 -0.42 -2.75 -24.51
C LYS A 109 1.05 -3.11 -24.35
N ALA A 110 1.79 -3.24 -25.47
CA ALA A 110 3.23 -3.54 -25.44
C ALA A 110 4.03 -2.55 -24.58
N THR A 111 3.69 -1.28 -24.63
CA THR A 111 4.31 -0.23 -23.79
C THR A 111 4.14 -0.45 -22.28
N ILE A 112 3.00 -1.00 -21.84
CA ILE A 112 2.79 -1.38 -20.44
C ILE A 112 3.65 -2.59 -20.09
N ILE A 113 3.77 -3.56 -20.99
CA ILE A 113 4.64 -4.73 -20.78
C ILE A 113 6.10 -4.29 -20.65
N ILE A 114 6.59 -3.42 -21.54
CA ILE A 114 7.93 -2.84 -21.45
C ILE A 114 8.12 -2.07 -20.13
N ALA A 115 7.12 -1.27 -19.73
CA ALA A 115 7.17 -0.54 -18.47
C ALA A 115 7.25 -1.46 -17.23
N LEU A 116 6.54 -2.59 -17.27
CA LEU A 116 6.61 -3.60 -16.21
C LEU A 116 8.01 -4.23 -16.13
N PHE A 117 8.60 -4.57 -17.27
CA PHE A 117 9.97 -5.12 -17.29
C PHE A 117 11.01 -4.11 -16.79
N LEU A 118 10.94 -2.85 -17.25
CA LEU A 118 11.86 -1.79 -16.81
C LEU A 118 11.66 -1.47 -15.33
N GLY A 119 10.42 -1.36 -14.88
CA GLY A 119 10.08 -1.07 -13.47
C GLY A 119 10.56 -2.19 -12.54
N THR A 120 10.26 -3.46 -12.90
CA THR A 120 10.68 -4.62 -12.11
C THR A 120 12.19 -4.81 -12.13
N GLY A 121 12.82 -4.71 -13.31
CA GLY A 121 14.26 -4.78 -13.44
C GLY A 121 14.96 -3.68 -12.63
N GLY A 122 14.44 -2.45 -12.68
CA GLY A 122 14.94 -1.34 -11.88
C GLY A 122 14.86 -1.59 -10.38
N VAL A 123 13.73 -2.15 -9.91
CA VAL A 123 13.56 -2.54 -8.50
C VAL A 123 14.54 -3.63 -8.10
N ILE A 124 14.72 -4.66 -8.90
CA ILE A 124 15.68 -5.76 -8.63
C ILE A 124 17.10 -5.19 -8.53
N VAL A 125 17.51 -4.34 -9.48
CA VAL A 125 18.84 -3.69 -9.46
C VAL A 125 19.00 -2.84 -8.19
N ALA A 126 18.02 -2.00 -7.86
CA ALA A 126 18.08 -1.15 -6.67
C ALA A 126 18.17 -1.94 -5.36
N SER A 127 17.51 -3.13 -5.31
CA SER A 127 17.48 -3.98 -4.11
C SER A 127 18.72 -4.87 -3.95
N TRP A 128 19.53 -5.02 -4.98
CA TRP A 128 20.65 -5.96 -4.98
C TRP A 128 21.57 -5.88 -3.75
N PRO A 129 21.98 -4.67 -3.29
CA PRO A 129 22.77 -4.56 -2.06
C PRO A 129 22.03 -5.01 -0.80
N LEU A 130 20.70 -4.74 -0.72
CA LEU A 130 19.88 -5.04 0.44
C LEU A 130 19.58 -6.53 0.61
N LEU A 131 19.57 -7.30 -0.49
CA LEU A 131 19.32 -8.75 -0.46
C LEU A 131 20.43 -9.55 0.24
N LYS A 132 21.58 -8.92 0.46
CA LYS A 132 22.71 -9.51 1.19
C LYS A 132 22.63 -9.31 2.71
N ASP A 133 21.61 -8.57 3.18
CA ASP A 133 21.44 -8.28 4.61
C ASP A 133 20.92 -9.51 5.36
N ALA A 134 21.62 -9.91 6.40
CA ALA A 134 21.27 -11.04 7.27
C ALA A 134 19.95 -10.84 8.06
N ALA A 135 19.45 -9.59 8.12
CA ALA A 135 18.19 -9.27 8.78
C ALA A 135 16.94 -9.73 8.00
N ILE A 136 17.10 -10.28 6.78
CA ILE A 136 16.00 -10.68 5.91
C ILE A 136 15.75 -12.18 6.04
N THR A 137 14.52 -12.56 6.43
CA THR A 137 14.11 -13.96 6.50
C THR A 137 13.24 -14.36 5.28
N THR A 138 13.36 -15.62 4.85
CA THR A 138 12.54 -16.16 3.76
C THR A 138 11.04 -16.10 4.10
N SER A 139 10.68 -16.38 5.36
CA SER A 139 9.29 -16.30 5.82
C SER A 139 8.74 -14.86 5.75
N GLY A 140 9.54 -13.86 6.11
CA GLY A 140 9.19 -12.45 5.98
C GLY A 140 8.95 -12.05 4.52
N LEU A 141 9.81 -12.48 3.59
CA LEU A 141 9.64 -12.23 2.15
C LEU A 141 8.38 -12.89 1.59
N LEU A 142 8.13 -14.16 1.92
CA LEU A 142 6.92 -14.86 1.46
C LEU A 142 5.65 -14.20 2.00
N LEU A 143 5.65 -13.77 3.27
CA LEU A 143 4.53 -13.07 3.86
C LEU A 143 4.30 -11.70 3.22
N LEU A 144 5.38 -10.97 2.86
CA LEU A 144 5.28 -9.74 2.09
C LEU A 144 4.65 -9.99 0.71
N LEU A 145 5.12 -10.98 -0.04
CA LEU A 145 4.57 -11.30 -1.36
C LEU A 145 3.09 -11.68 -1.28
N PHE A 146 2.72 -12.49 -0.28
CA PHE A 146 1.32 -12.82 -0.03
C PHE A 146 0.49 -11.58 0.28
N SER A 147 1.00 -10.67 1.10
CA SER A 147 0.33 -9.41 1.39
C SER A 147 0.13 -8.55 0.13
N MET A 148 1.14 -8.44 -0.74
CA MET A 148 1.05 -7.69 -2.00
C MET A 148 0.05 -8.31 -2.97
N LEU A 149 -0.03 -9.65 -3.02
CA LEU A 149 -1.05 -10.33 -3.82
C LEU A 149 -2.46 -10.02 -3.33
N SER A 150 -2.69 -10.03 -2.01
CA SER A 150 -3.97 -9.65 -1.41
C SER A 150 -4.34 -8.20 -1.71
N TYR A 151 -3.38 -7.27 -1.60
CA TYR A 151 -3.56 -5.87 -1.97
C TYR A 151 -3.98 -5.71 -3.44
N SER A 152 -3.29 -6.41 -4.34
CA SER A 152 -3.58 -6.36 -5.77
C SER A 152 -4.94 -6.96 -6.10
N ALA A 153 -5.32 -8.06 -5.42
CA ALA A 153 -6.66 -8.62 -5.52
C ALA A 153 -7.73 -7.63 -5.02
N GLY A 154 -7.46 -6.91 -3.92
CA GLY A 154 -8.30 -5.83 -3.43
C GLY A 154 -8.48 -4.71 -4.45
N ALA A 155 -7.40 -4.28 -5.11
CA ALA A 155 -7.45 -3.25 -6.15
C ALA A 155 -8.30 -3.67 -7.35
N ILE A 156 -8.17 -4.93 -7.79
CA ILE A 156 -9.01 -5.51 -8.85
C ILE A 156 -10.46 -5.62 -8.40
N TYR A 157 -10.70 -6.10 -7.18
CA TYR A 157 -12.05 -6.18 -6.62
C TYR A 157 -12.72 -4.81 -6.57
N PHE A 158 -12.03 -3.79 -6.05
CA PHE A 158 -12.53 -2.41 -6.03
C PHE A 158 -12.90 -1.92 -7.43
N SER A 159 -12.05 -2.17 -8.43
CA SER A 159 -12.25 -1.72 -9.81
C SER A 159 -13.33 -2.49 -10.56
N ALA A 160 -13.63 -3.73 -10.13
CA ALA A 160 -14.64 -4.59 -10.77
C ALA A 160 -16.07 -4.33 -10.25
N LYS A 161 -16.23 -3.58 -9.14
CA LYS A 161 -17.54 -3.36 -8.53
C LYS A 161 -18.12 -2.01 -8.93
N ASP A 162 -19.42 -2.00 -9.15
CA ASP A 162 -20.20 -0.76 -9.20
C ASP A 162 -20.51 -0.31 -7.77
N TRP A 163 -19.99 0.84 -7.41
CA TRP A 163 -20.15 1.45 -6.10
C TRP A 163 -21.35 2.42 -6.03
N ASN A 164 -22.23 2.45 -7.05
CA ASN A 164 -23.44 3.29 -7.11
C ASN A 164 -23.17 4.74 -6.64
N ASN A 165 -22.09 5.34 -7.13
CA ASN A 165 -21.61 6.67 -6.73
C ASN A 165 -21.34 6.85 -5.24
N LEU A 166 -21.11 5.77 -4.48
CA LEU A 166 -20.69 5.88 -3.09
C LEU A 166 -19.40 6.70 -2.99
N ASN A 167 -19.39 7.64 -2.05
CA ASN A 167 -18.26 8.54 -1.86
C ASN A 167 -16.99 7.77 -1.48
N LEU A 168 -15.84 8.14 -2.06
CA LEU A 168 -14.56 7.45 -1.81
C LEU A 168 -14.13 7.53 -0.34
N LEU A 169 -14.42 8.63 0.35
CA LEU A 169 -14.09 8.76 1.78
C LEU A 169 -14.95 7.81 2.62
N THR A 170 -16.24 7.63 2.24
CA THR A 170 -17.13 6.63 2.85
C THR A 170 -16.58 5.21 2.65
N ILE A 171 -16.18 4.86 1.41
CA ILE A 171 -15.60 3.55 1.11
C ILE A 171 -14.32 3.34 1.93
N ASN A 172 -13.40 4.32 1.93
CA ASN A 172 -12.13 4.24 2.64
C ASN A 172 -12.35 4.14 4.17
N GLY A 173 -13.22 4.95 4.73
CA GLY A 173 -13.52 4.94 6.16
C GLY A 173 -14.06 3.60 6.63
N TRP A 174 -15.10 3.10 5.96
CA TRP A 174 -15.73 1.83 6.36
C TRP A 174 -14.86 0.61 6.09
N GLN A 175 -14.15 0.54 4.94
CA GLN A 175 -13.22 -0.57 4.69
C GLN A 175 -12.10 -0.62 5.73
N THR A 176 -11.58 0.56 6.13
CA THR A 176 -10.51 0.67 7.11
C THR A 176 -10.98 0.27 8.50
N LEU A 177 -12.15 0.75 8.92
CA LEU A 177 -12.70 0.41 10.24
C LEU A 177 -13.08 -1.08 10.31
N ILE A 178 -13.83 -1.61 9.34
CA ILE A 178 -14.25 -3.02 9.31
C ILE A 178 -13.02 -3.93 9.23
N GLY A 179 -12.07 -3.63 8.33
CA GLY A 179 -10.85 -4.42 8.20
C GLY A 179 -9.98 -4.40 9.45
N GLY A 180 -9.91 -3.25 10.14
CA GLY A 180 -9.25 -3.12 11.44
C GLY A 180 -9.97 -3.92 12.55
N LEU A 181 -11.30 -3.91 12.58
CA LEU A 181 -12.10 -4.72 13.52
C LEU A 181 -11.91 -6.23 13.30
N LEU A 182 -11.77 -6.66 12.04
CA LEU A 182 -11.47 -8.06 11.73
C LEU A 182 -10.07 -8.50 12.18
N LEU A 183 -9.12 -7.56 12.37
CA LEU A 183 -7.82 -7.85 12.97
C LEU A 183 -7.85 -7.95 14.49
N LEU A 184 -8.87 -7.38 15.14
CA LEU A 184 -8.93 -7.29 16.59
C LEU A 184 -8.84 -8.66 17.31
N PRO A 185 -9.55 -9.72 16.90
CA PRO A 185 -9.41 -11.04 17.53
C PRO A 185 -7.97 -11.56 17.50
N PHE A 186 -7.29 -11.43 16.35
CA PHE A 186 -5.89 -11.86 16.20
C PHE A 186 -4.95 -11.03 17.07
N THR A 187 -5.23 -9.73 17.19
CA THR A 187 -4.47 -8.82 18.07
C THR A 187 -4.61 -9.22 19.51
N LEU A 188 -5.84 -9.52 19.98
CA LEU A 188 -6.10 -9.91 21.36
C LEU A 188 -5.44 -11.25 21.72
N ILE A 189 -5.48 -12.23 20.81
CA ILE A 189 -4.84 -13.54 21.00
C ILE A 189 -3.31 -13.41 21.05
N SER A 190 -2.72 -12.53 20.24
CA SER A 190 -1.28 -12.33 20.17
C SER A 190 -0.75 -11.28 21.15
N TYR A 191 -1.62 -10.61 21.89
CA TYR A 191 -1.23 -9.51 22.80
C TYR A 191 -0.36 -10.01 23.94
N LYS A 192 0.79 -9.37 24.11
CA LYS A 192 1.72 -9.64 25.22
C LYS A 192 1.90 -8.36 26.02
N GLN A 193 1.53 -8.41 27.27
CA GLN A 193 1.75 -7.31 28.20
C GLN A 193 3.27 -7.08 28.37
N GLY A 194 3.68 -5.81 28.38
CA GLY A 194 5.11 -5.43 28.47
C GLY A 194 5.84 -5.29 27.14
N HIS A 195 5.24 -5.69 26.01
CA HIS A 195 5.82 -5.50 24.67
C HIS A 195 5.25 -4.27 23.95
N ASN A 196 4.40 -3.48 24.61
CA ASN A 196 3.72 -2.34 24.00
C ASN A 196 3.94 -1.09 24.87
N HIS A 197 4.73 -0.15 24.36
CA HIS A 197 5.06 1.12 25.01
C HIS A 197 4.34 2.25 24.27
N PHE A 198 3.27 2.77 24.85
CA PHE A 198 2.45 3.83 24.25
C PHE A 198 3.05 5.23 24.47
N ASN A 199 4.33 5.39 24.10
CA ASN A 199 5.10 6.61 24.21
C ASN A 199 4.93 7.52 22.97
N LEU A 200 5.70 8.63 22.95
CA LEU A 200 5.64 9.61 21.86
C LEU A 200 6.02 9.00 20.48
N LYS A 201 6.98 8.06 20.45
CA LYS A 201 7.38 7.39 19.19
C LYS A 201 6.25 6.51 18.65
N PHE A 202 5.58 5.74 19.54
CA PHE A 202 4.41 4.96 19.16
C PHE A 202 3.32 5.86 18.55
N TRP A 203 2.90 6.91 19.27
CA TRP A 203 1.84 7.79 18.78
C TRP A 203 2.25 8.56 17.53
N GLY A 204 3.50 9.01 17.41
CA GLY A 204 4.04 9.64 16.21
C GLY A 204 3.97 8.71 14.99
N SER A 205 4.39 7.45 15.16
CA SER A 205 4.30 6.41 14.12
C SER A 205 2.85 6.14 13.72
N VAL A 206 1.98 5.87 14.70
CA VAL A 206 0.56 5.57 14.45
C VAL A 206 -0.17 6.72 13.78
N LEU A 207 0.03 7.96 14.22
CA LEU A 207 -0.61 9.13 13.60
C LEU A 207 -0.07 9.40 12.18
N CYS A 208 1.23 9.20 11.96
CA CYS A 208 1.81 9.26 10.62
C CYS A 208 1.20 8.19 9.69
N LEU A 209 1.02 6.98 10.18
CA LEU A 209 0.39 5.91 9.43
C LEU A 209 -1.12 6.13 9.24
N ALA A 210 -1.82 6.70 10.22
CA ALA A 210 -3.26 6.94 10.14
C ALA A 210 -3.60 8.10 9.20
N ILE A 211 -3.01 9.27 9.38
CA ILE A 211 -3.42 10.49 8.67
C ILE A 211 -2.78 10.56 7.29
N PRO A 212 -1.45 10.71 7.10
CA PRO A 212 -0.86 10.80 5.77
C PRO A 212 -1.10 9.56 4.91
N VAL A 213 -1.01 8.37 5.49
CA VAL A 213 -1.06 7.13 4.70
C VAL A 213 -2.48 6.60 4.57
N SER A 214 -3.17 6.23 5.68
CA SER A 214 -4.48 5.59 5.58
C SER A 214 -5.58 6.54 5.08
N ILE A 215 -5.53 7.82 5.45
CA ILE A 215 -6.53 8.78 4.96
C ILE A 215 -6.10 9.31 3.58
N PHE A 216 -5.01 10.08 3.51
CA PHE A 216 -4.68 10.83 2.28
C PHE A 216 -4.14 9.94 1.16
N ALA A 217 -3.15 9.07 1.42
CA ALA A 217 -2.57 8.26 0.35
C ALA A 217 -3.57 7.23 -0.19
N VAL A 218 -4.36 6.57 0.68
CA VAL A 218 -5.39 5.63 0.23
C VAL A 218 -6.52 6.34 -0.51
N GLN A 219 -6.90 7.55 -0.10
CA GLN A 219 -7.91 8.34 -0.84
C GLN A 219 -7.45 8.65 -2.27
N LEU A 220 -6.19 9.08 -2.45
CA LEU A 220 -5.59 9.28 -3.76
C LEU A 220 -5.51 7.97 -4.56
N TRP A 221 -5.19 6.86 -3.91
CA TRP A 221 -5.16 5.55 -4.52
C TRP A 221 -6.52 5.13 -5.06
N LEU A 222 -7.60 5.26 -4.27
CA LEU A 222 -8.95 4.94 -4.72
C LEU A 222 -9.39 5.80 -5.91
N TRP A 223 -9.00 7.06 -5.91
CA TRP A 223 -9.24 7.96 -7.04
C TRP A 223 -8.49 7.49 -8.30
N LEU A 224 -7.22 7.10 -8.17
CA LEU A 224 -6.45 6.55 -9.29
C LEU A 224 -7.05 5.25 -9.82
N LEU A 225 -7.49 4.35 -8.95
CA LEU A 225 -8.13 3.08 -9.32
C LEU A 225 -9.42 3.30 -10.11
N LYS A 226 -10.24 4.28 -9.74
CA LYS A 226 -11.45 4.65 -10.49
C LYS A 226 -11.12 5.10 -11.92
N THR A 227 -9.98 5.73 -12.13
CA THR A 227 -9.58 6.25 -13.45
C THR A 227 -9.07 5.11 -14.34
N ASN A 228 -8.07 4.38 -13.92
CA ASN A 228 -7.53 3.23 -14.65
C ASN A 228 -6.67 2.35 -13.75
N THR A 229 -7.14 1.14 -13.47
CA THR A 229 -6.51 0.20 -12.52
C THR A 229 -5.05 -0.13 -12.87
N VAL A 230 -4.76 -0.43 -14.16
CA VAL A 230 -3.40 -0.79 -14.59
C VAL A 230 -2.45 0.41 -14.46
N LYS A 231 -2.91 1.60 -14.89
CA LYS A 231 -2.11 2.83 -14.78
C LYS A 231 -1.92 3.25 -13.34
N ALA A 232 -2.94 3.09 -12.49
CA ALA A 232 -2.82 3.30 -11.06
C ALA A 232 -1.71 2.40 -10.47
N GLY A 233 -1.70 1.12 -10.84
CA GLY A 233 -0.65 0.20 -10.44
C GLY A 233 0.76 0.67 -10.78
N LEU A 234 0.98 1.22 -11.98
CA LEU A 234 2.30 1.70 -12.39
C LEU A 234 2.85 2.84 -11.51
N TRP A 235 1.99 3.68 -10.91
CA TRP A 235 2.43 4.71 -9.97
C TRP A 235 3.09 4.14 -8.71
N LEU A 236 2.81 2.89 -8.36
CA LEU A 236 3.43 2.21 -7.22
C LEU A 236 4.94 1.96 -7.42
N PHE A 237 5.43 1.95 -8.67
CA PHE A 237 6.88 1.91 -8.93
C PHE A 237 7.65 3.13 -8.39
N LEU A 238 6.97 4.25 -8.13
CA LEU A 238 7.61 5.40 -7.49
C LEU A 238 7.80 5.21 -5.97
N CYS A 239 7.08 4.27 -5.35
CA CYS A 239 7.20 4.07 -3.90
C CYS A 239 8.62 3.69 -3.46
N PRO A 240 9.34 2.75 -4.11
CA PRO A 240 10.73 2.49 -3.77
C PRO A 240 11.64 3.71 -3.93
N VAL A 241 11.43 4.53 -4.97
CA VAL A 241 12.23 5.74 -5.21
C VAL A 241 12.13 6.69 -4.01
N PHE A 242 10.91 6.99 -3.58
CA PHE A 242 10.69 7.81 -2.37
C PHE A 242 11.08 7.06 -1.10
N GLY A 243 10.90 5.74 -1.04
CA GLY A 243 11.28 4.92 0.10
C GLY A 243 12.77 4.97 0.37
N PHE A 244 13.62 4.84 -0.64
CA PHE A 244 15.06 5.00 -0.52
C PHE A 244 15.46 6.42 -0.10
N ALA A 245 14.83 7.45 -0.68
CA ALA A 245 15.10 8.83 -0.31
C ALA A 245 14.75 9.11 1.15
N ILE A 246 13.60 8.63 1.63
CA ILE A 246 13.18 8.78 3.03
C ILE A 246 14.10 8.00 3.96
N ALA A 247 14.46 6.75 3.63
CA ALA A 247 15.35 5.93 4.43
C ALA A 247 16.75 6.57 4.54
N ALA A 248 17.29 7.11 3.45
CA ALA A 248 18.56 7.82 3.47
C ALA A 248 18.54 9.06 4.38
N VAL A 249 17.45 9.83 4.39
CA VAL A 249 17.36 11.06 5.21
C VAL A 249 17.03 10.74 6.67
N VAL A 250 16.14 9.77 6.94
CA VAL A 250 15.62 9.49 8.29
C VAL A 250 16.47 8.47 9.03
N LEU A 251 16.96 7.43 8.32
CA LEU A 251 17.72 6.33 8.88
C LEU A 251 19.22 6.41 8.56
N ASN A 252 19.66 7.43 7.82
CA ASN A 252 21.02 7.60 7.29
C ASN A 252 21.51 6.41 6.45
N ASP A 253 20.59 5.73 5.75
CA ASP A 253 20.93 4.61 4.88
C ASP A 253 21.74 5.09 3.65
N PRO A 254 22.85 4.43 3.28
CA PRO A 254 23.68 4.85 2.16
C PRO A 254 22.96 4.62 0.83
N ILE A 255 22.96 5.63 -0.06
CA ILE A 255 22.47 5.50 -1.43
C ILE A 255 23.59 4.88 -2.28
N SER A 256 23.34 3.67 -2.78
CA SER A 256 24.31 2.96 -3.66
C SER A 256 24.14 3.36 -5.13
N SER A 257 25.17 3.10 -5.96
CA SER A 257 25.08 3.24 -7.42
C SER A 257 23.99 2.34 -8.01
N TYR A 258 23.78 1.16 -7.46
CA TYR A 258 22.67 0.27 -7.83
C TYR A 258 21.31 0.91 -7.61
N THR A 259 21.13 1.62 -6.51
CA THR A 259 19.90 2.35 -6.20
C THR A 259 19.66 3.43 -7.27
N LEU A 260 20.68 4.19 -7.65
CA LEU A 260 20.56 5.24 -8.70
C LEU A 260 20.19 4.65 -10.07
N ILE A 261 20.88 3.59 -10.49
CA ILE A 261 20.57 2.89 -11.76
C ILE A 261 19.14 2.36 -11.75
N GLY A 262 18.73 1.72 -10.64
CA GLY A 262 17.39 1.21 -10.48
C GLY A 262 16.32 2.30 -10.56
N ILE A 263 16.54 3.46 -9.94
CA ILE A 263 15.64 4.63 -10.03
C ILE A 263 15.48 5.09 -11.48
N VAL A 264 16.58 5.20 -12.24
CA VAL A 264 16.53 5.61 -13.65
C VAL A 264 15.69 4.63 -14.47
N LEU A 265 15.87 3.32 -14.29
CA LEU A 265 15.08 2.29 -14.98
C LEU A 265 13.58 2.40 -14.64
N VAL A 266 13.25 2.55 -13.36
CA VAL A 266 11.87 2.73 -12.89
C VAL A 266 11.22 3.96 -13.52
N LEU A 267 11.89 5.11 -13.46
CA LEU A 267 11.38 6.36 -14.04
C LEU A 267 11.21 6.27 -15.56
N THR A 268 12.13 5.62 -16.25
CA THR A 268 12.05 5.38 -17.70
C THR A 268 10.83 4.51 -18.03
N GLY A 269 10.64 3.41 -17.32
CA GLY A 269 9.46 2.56 -17.49
C GLY A 269 8.15 3.30 -17.27
N LEU A 270 8.05 4.07 -16.19
CA LEU A 270 6.87 4.88 -15.88
C LEU A 270 6.59 5.93 -16.96
N PHE A 271 7.63 6.61 -17.45
CA PHE A 271 7.51 7.61 -18.52
C PHE A 271 6.99 6.99 -19.83
N LEU A 272 7.50 5.84 -20.23
CA LEU A 272 7.03 5.11 -21.41
C LEU A 272 5.55 4.73 -21.29
N ALA A 273 5.13 4.21 -20.14
CA ALA A 273 3.75 3.85 -19.89
C ALA A 273 2.78 5.04 -19.96
N GLN A 274 3.24 6.25 -19.61
CA GLN A 274 2.41 7.44 -19.63
C GLN A 274 2.31 8.11 -21.01
N ARG A 275 3.30 7.97 -21.87
CA ARG A 275 3.30 8.56 -23.22
C ARG A 275 2.14 8.06 -24.09
N ASP A 276 1.75 6.80 -23.97
CA ASP A 276 0.64 6.21 -24.72
C ASP A 276 -0.73 6.86 -24.44
N VAL A 277 -0.85 7.65 -23.38
CA VAL A 277 -2.11 8.29 -23.01
C VAL A 277 -2.38 9.54 -23.85
N LYS A 278 -1.31 10.26 -24.22
CA LYS A 278 -1.45 11.52 -24.99
C LYS A 278 -1.82 11.28 -26.45
N THR A 279 -1.52 10.10 -26.99
CA THR A 279 -1.85 9.74 -28.38
C THR A 279 -3.29 9.30 -28.59
N VAL A 280 -3.95 8.75 -27.57
CA VAL A 280 -5.35 8.27 -27.67
C VAL A 280 -6.37 9.40 -27.50
N ASN A 281 -6.02 10.49 -26.83
CA ASN A 281 -6.91 11.65 -26.66
C ASN A 281 -6.78 12.69 -27.81
N LYS A 282 -6.03 12.40 -28.87
CA LYS A 282 -5.86 13.27 -30.05
C LYS A 282 -6.51 12.70 -31.32
N ASN A 283 -7.19 11.56 -31.24
CA ASN A 283 -7.98 10.97 -32.32
C ASN A 283 -9.45 10.88 -31.81
#